data_fdb7627c7e6adbc8aea48ecae2faadfc
#
_entry.id   fdb7627c7e6adbc8aea48ecae2faadfc
#
_cell.length_a   1.000
_cell.length_b   1.000
_cell.length_c   1.000
_cell.angle_alpha   90.00
_cell.angle_beta   90.00
_cell.angle_gamma   90.00
#
_symmetry.space_group_name_H-M   'P 1'
#
loop_
_entity.id
_entity.type
_entity.pdbx_description
1 polymer ?
#
loop_
_entity_poly.entity_id
_entity_poly.type
_entity_poly.pdbx_seq_one_letter_code
_entity_poly.pdbx_strand_id
1 'polypeptide(L)'
;QPVVKNGVLTGRLHSAATAAALDEAVTGNARAISFEFEPIVRMTTTYIEGGDLDFDQLIAPIKKGYFIKTIKHGSGMSTFTIAPSLAYEIVDGKLGRPVQISVLTGSVFETLGLIDGLTRDVHLLSFVTGGCGKMEQMNLPVGFGGPYVRVSSMNVQ
;
A
#
# COMPACT_ATOMS: atom_id res chain seq x y z
N GLN A 1 -3.31 14.77 -0.13
CA GLN A 1 -3.69 14.80 1.29
C GLN A 1 -2.88 13.75 2.05
N PRO A 2 -1.93 14.17 2.91
CA PRO A 2 -1.24 13.25 3.80
C PRO A 2 -2.22 12.63 4.81
N VAL A 3 -2.14 11.31 4.97
CA VAL A 3 -2.97 10.56 5.93
C VAL A 3 -2.13 10.09 7.11
N VAL A 4 -0.90 9.65 6.83
CA VAL A 4 0.07 9.27 7.85
C VAL A 4 1.37 10.04 7.60
N LYS A 5 1.95 10.63 8.64
CA LYS A 5 3.23 11.33 8.59
C LYS A 5 4.09 10.92 9.78
N ASN A 6 5.29 10.44 9.51
CA ASN A 6 6.22 9.96 10.56
C ASN A 6 5.58 8.95 11.51
N GLY A 7 4.82 8.00 10.97
CA GLY A 7 4.12 6.97 11.74
C GLY A 7 2.87 7.43 12.50
N VAL A 8 2.50 8.71 12.41
CA VAL A 8 1.33 9.28 13.08
C VAL A 8 0.20 9.54 12.06
N LEU A 9 -1.01 9.13 12.41
CA LEU A 9 -2.21 9.47 11.62
C LEU A 9 -2.48 10.98 11.75
N THR A 10 -2.36 11.70 10.63
CA THR A 10 -2.46 13.17 10.59
C THR A 10 -3.66 13.67 9.79
N GLY A 11 -4.39 12.78 9.13
CA GLY A 11 -5.55 13.20 8.33
C GLY A 11 -6.50 12.05 8.03
N ARG A 12 -7.65 12.43 7.54
CA ARG A 12 -8.71 11.53 7.07
C ARG A 12 -9.12 11.88 5.66
N LEU A 13 -9.79 10.96 5.01
CA LEU A 13 -10.45 11.22 3.73
C LEU A 13 -11.91 11.57 4.01
N HIS A 14 -12.39 12.70 3.50
CA HIS A 14 -13.72 13.21 3.77
C HIS A 14 -14.57 13.43 2.51
N SER A 15 -15.88 13.18 2.67
CA SER A 15 -16.95 13.85 1.93
C SER A 15 -17.35 15.13 2.68
N ALA A 16 -18.22 15.95 2.08
CA ALA A 16 -18.78 17.12 2.78
C ALA A 16 -19.53 16.71 4.05
N ALA A 17 -20.32 15.63 3.99
CA ALA A 17 -21.08 15.12 5.13
C ALA A 17 -20.18 14.63 6.28
N THR A 18 -19.13 13.85 5.99
CA THR A 18 -18.23 13.36 7.03
C THR A 18 -17.31 14.45 7.59
N ALA A 19 -16.93 15.43 6.79
CA ALA A 19 -16.20 16.60 7.24
C ALA A 19 -17.01 17.43 8.22
N ALA A 20 -18.27 17.73 7.88
CA ALA A 20 -19.19 18.45 8.77
C ALA A 20 -19.46 17.68 10.08
N ALA A 21 -19.63 16.36 10.02
CA ALA A 21 -19.89 15.55 11.21
C ALA A 21 -18.70 15.51 12.20
N LEU A 22 -17.49 15.73 11.75
CA LEU A 22 -16.25 15.69 12.56
C LEU A 22 -15.61 17.07 12.74
N ASP A 23 -16.26 18.13 12.23
CA ASP A 23 -15.73 19.51 12.23
C ASP A 23 -14.29 19.58 11.63
N GLU A 24 -14.11 18.89 10.50
CA GLU A 24 -12.84 18.82 9.77
C GLU A 24 -12.98 19.41 8.36
N ALA A 25 -11.85 19.69 7.72
CA ALA A 25 -11.81 20.20 6.35
C ALA A 25 -12.24 19.15 5.33
N VAL A 26 -12.99 19.54 4.31
CA VAL A 26 -13.34 18.69 3.17
C VAL A 26 -12.09 18.34 2.38
N THR A 27 -11.89 17.05 2.04
CA THR A 27 -10.70 16.57 1.29
C THR A 27 -10.99 16.23 -0.17
N GLY A 28 -12.26 16.35 -0.63
CA GLY A 28 -12.64 16.07 -2.01
C GLY A 28 -12.62 14.58 -2.37
N ASN A 29 -12.76 13.70 -1.38
CA ASN A 29 -12.70 12.24 -1.58
C ASN A 29 -14.07 11.58 -1.73
N ALA A 30 -15.15 12.34 -1.91
CA ALA A 30 -16.46 11.78 -2.24
C ALA A 30 -16.49 11.36 -3.72
N ARG A 31 -16.72 10.08 -3.98
CA ARG A 31 -16.80 9.48 -5.33
C ARG A 31 -17.90 8.44 -5.38
N ALA A 32 -18.52 8.29 -6.54
CA ALA A 32 -19.46 7.23 -6.83
C ALA A 32 -19.01 6.46 -8.07
N ILE A 33 -19.43 5.20 -8.23
CA ILE A 33 -19.11 4.40 -9.41
C ILE A 33 -19.89 4.83 -10.65
N SER A 34 -21.12 5.38 -10.44
CA SER A 34 -21.96 5.97 -11.50
C SER A 34 -22.90 7.02 -10.90
N PHE A 35 -23.66 7.68 -11.74
CA PHE A 35 -24.65 8.70 -11.35
C PHE A 35 -25.81 8.16 -10.51
N GLU A 36 -26.03 6.85 -10.50
CA GLU A 36 -27.09 6.18 -9.75
C GLU A 36 -26.76 5.98 -8.27
N PHE A 37 -25.49 6.19 -7.90
CA PHE A 37 -25.02 5.95 -6.53
C PHE A 37 -24.69 7.25 -5.81
N GLU A 38 -24.95 7.27 -4.52
CA GLU A 38 -24.53 8.38 -3.66
C GLU A 38 -23.01 8.42 -3.57
N PRO A 39 -22.37 9.61 -3.72
CA PRO A 39 -20.94 9.75 -3.49
C PRO A 39 -20.58 9.49 -2.03
N ILE A 40 -19.76 8.48 -1.81
CA ILE A 40 -19.21 8.12 -0.50
C ILE A 40 -17.71 8.31 -0.45
N VAL A 41 -17.12 8.37 0.75
CA VAL A 41 -15.67 8.54 0.92
C VAL A 41 -14.92 7.37 0.27
N ARG A 42 -14.07 7.66 -0.72
CA ARG A 42 -13.29 6.69 -1.51
C ARG A 42 -11.86 7.17 -1.71
N MET A 43 -10.97 6.20 -1.88
CA MET A 43 -9.61 6.48 -2.34
C MET A 43 -9.60 7.01 -3.77
N THR A 44 -8.56 7.76 -4.12
CA THR A 44 -8.15 8.10 -5.48
C THR A 44 -6.83 7.39 -5.79
N THR A 45 -5.71 8.11 -5.76
CA THR A 45 -4.37 7.51 -5.80
C THR A 45 -3.78 7.54 -4.40
N THR A 46 -3.51 6.35 -3.85
CA THR A 46 -2.93 6.19 -2.51
C THR A 46 -1.55 5.57 -2.63
N TYR A 47 -0.54 6.22 -2.08
CA TYR A 47 0.84 5.76 -2.19
C TYR A 47 1.68 6.15 -0.99
N ILE A 48 2.79 5.46 -0.81
CA ILE A 48 3.84 5.83 0.14
C ILE A 48 4.81 6.77 -0.57
N GLU A 49 5.17 7.89 0.05
CA GLU A 49 6.17 8.81 -0.48
C GLU A 49 7.56 8.16 -0.49
N GLY A 50 8.43 8.63 -1.40
CA GLY A 50 9.80 8.15 -1.51
C GLY A 50 10.64 8.49 -0.27
N GLY A 51 11.61 7.62 0.02
CA GLY A 51 12.66 7.86 0.99
C GLY A 51 13.95 8.34 0.34
N ASP A 52 15.09 8.02 0.97
CA ASP A 52 16.40 8.52 0.56
C ASP A 52 17.32 7.46 -0.04
N LEU A 53 16.93 6.17 0.01
CA LEU A 53 17.78 5.06 -0.39
C LEU A 53 17.66 4.76 -1.90
N ASP A 54 18.71 4.24 -2.51
CA ASP A 54 18.58 3.45 -3.72
C ASP A 54 18.27 1.99 -3.39
N PHE A 55 18.01 1.16 -4.42
CA PHE A 55 17.62 -0.23 -4.21
C PHE A 55 18.74 -1.06 -3.56
N ASP A 56 19.99 -0.85 -3.97
CA ASP A 56 21.13 -1.59 -3.42
C ASP A 56 21.36 -1.23 -1.95
N GLN A 57 21.22 0.04 -1.60
CA GLN A 57 21.28 0.51 -0.21
C GLN A 57 20.12 -0.07 0.63
N LEU A 58 18.92 -0.19 0.03
CA LEU A 58 17.76 -0.76 0.72
C LEU A 58 18.00 -2.21 1.13
N ILE A 59 18.57 -3.04 0.24
CA ILE A 59 18.76 -4.47 0.50
C ILE A 59 20.09 -4.80 1.20
N ALA A 60 21.10 -3.92 1.14
CA ALA A 60 22.44 -4.17 1.67
C ALA A 60 22.49 -4.70 3.12
N PRO A 61 21.68 -4.21 4.09
CA PRO A 61 21.72 -4.71 5.46
C PRO A 61 20.99 -6.04 5.67
N ILE A 62 20.30 -6.58 4.67
CA ILE A 62 19.51 -7.81 4.80
C ILE A 62 20.42 -9.02 4.69
N LYS A 63 20.61 -9.75 5.78
CA LYS A 63 21.35 -11.01 5.77
C LYS A 63 20.59 -12.15 5.12
N LYS A 64 19.29 -12.26 5.43
CA LYS A 64 18.39 -13.25 4.83
C LYS A 64 16.98 -12.66 4.76
N GLY A 65 16.39 -12.69 3.58
CA GLY A 65 15.05 -12.14 3.34
C GLY A 65 14.55 -12.45 1.94
N TYR A 66 13.50 -11.74 1.55
CA TYR A 66 12.87 -11.91 0.25
C TYR A 66 12.57 -10.56 -0.39
N PHE A 67 12.80 -10.47 -1.69
CA PHE A 67 12.35 -9.37 -2.52
C PHE A 67 11.10 -9.78 -3.29
N ILE A 68 9.99 -9.13 -3.01
CA ILE A 68 8.74 -9.34 -3.74
C ILE A 68 8.69 -8.34 -4.88
N LYS A 69 8.95 -8.82 -6.10
CA LYS A 69 9.02 -7.96 -7.28
C LYS A 69 7.65 -7.62 -7.84
N THR A 70 6.77 -8.63 -7.91
CA THR A 70 5.41 -8.45 -8.44
C THR A 70 4.40 -9.27 -7.63
N ILE A 71 3.17 -8.84 -7.64
CA ILE A 71 2.05 -9.52 -6.97
C ILE A 71 0.96 -9.91 -7.99
N LYS A 72 0.23 -10.98 -7.71
CA LYS A 72 -0.96 -11.42 -8.45
C LYS A 72 -2.18 -10.64 -7.97
N HIS A 73 -2.40 -10.64 -6.69
CA HIS A 73 -3.49 -9.94 -6.03
C HIS A 73 -3.16 -9.71 -4.55
N GLY A 74 -3.91 -8.83 -3.95
CA GLY A 74 -3.91 -8.60 -2.51
C GLY A 74 -5.30 -8.23 -2.03
N SER A 75 -5.60 -8.52 -0.78
CA SER A 75 -6.83 -8.12 -0.11
C SER A 75 -6.56 -7.82 1.35
N GLY A 76 -7.38 -6.98 1.95
CA GLY A 76 -7.26 -6.69 3.36
C GLY A 76 -8.07 -5.48 3.81
N MET A 77 -8.08 -5.30 5.11
CA MET A 77 -8.60 -4.13 5.83
C MET A 77 -7.63 -3.79 6.97
N SER A 78 -7.87 -4.25 8.19
CA SER A 78 -6.94 -4.15 9.32
C SER A 78 -5.82 -5.19 9.25
N THR A 79 -6.10 -6.35 8.66
CA THR A 79 -5.13 -7.37 8.26
C THR A 79 -5.12 -7.49 6.75
N PHE A 80 -4.05 -8.00 6.18
CA PHE A 80 -3.93 -8.19 4.74
C PHE A 80 -3.32 -9.53 4.36
N THR A 81 -3.61 -9.93 3.13
CA THR A 81 -3.02 -11.09 2.45
C THR A 81 -2.55 -10.65 1.07
N ILE A 82 -1.33 -10.95 0.72
CA ILE A 82 -0.72 -10.66 -0.59
C ILE A 82 -0.23 -11.96 -1.20
N ALA A 83 -0.62 -12.24 -2.44
CA ALA A 83 -0.12 -13.37 -3.23
C ALA A 83 0.96 -12.88 -4.21
N PRO A 84 2.25 -13.18 -3.98
CA PRO A 84 3.31 -12.85 -4.92
C PRO A 84 3.18 -13.59 -6.24
N SER A 85 3.66 -12.99 -7.33
CA SER A 85 3.84 -13.67 -8.61
C SER A 85 5.32 -13.87 -8.95
N LEU A 86 6.19 -12.99 -8.48
CA LEU A 86 7.63 -13.10 -8.66
C LEU A 86 8.34 -12.60 -7.41
N ALA A 87 9.14 -13.47 -6.82
CA ALA A 87 9.94 -13.19 -5.65
C ALA A 87 11.36 -13.74 -5.81
N TYR A 88 12.31 -13.13 -5.13
CA TYR A 88 13.72 -13.54 -5.08
C TYR A 88 14.16 -13.63 -3.63
N GLU A 89 15.04 -14.57 -3.32
CA GLU A 89 15.75 -14.55 -2.05
C GLU A 89 16.74 -13.38 -1.99
N ILE A 90 16.98 -12.87 -0.80
CA ILE A 90 18.07 -11.94 -0.50
C ILE A 90 19.00 -12.65 0.46
N VAL A 91 20.29 -12.71 0.11
CA VAL A 91 21.35 -13.29 0.94
C VAL A 91 22.50 -12.31 1.02
N ASP A 92 22.86 -11.91 2.22
CA ASP A 92 23.96 -10.98 2.49
C ASP A 92 23.92 -9.71 1.61
N GLY A 93 22.74 -9.09 1.56
CA GLY A 93 22.51 -7.84 0.83
C GLY A 93 22.46 -7.97 -0.69
N LYS A 94 22.34 -9.17 -1.24
CA LYS A 94 22.32 -9.42 -2.69
C LYS A 94 21.10 -10.23 -3.09
N LEU A 95 20.55 -9.92 -4.26
CA LEU A 95 19.50 -10.74 -4.86
C LEU A 95 20.08 -12.10 -5.27
N GLY A 96 19.41 -13.15 -4.83
CA GLY A 96 19.72 -14.52 -5.17
C GLY A 96 18.78 -15.10 -6.23
N ARG A 97 18.48 -16.40 -6.10
CA ARG A 97 17.61 -17.11 -7.04
C ARG A 97 16.15 -16.71 -6.86
N PRO A 98 15.31 -16.89 -7.91
CA PRO A 98 13.86 -16.78 -7.75
C PRO A 98 13.34 -17.87 -6.81
N VAL A 99 12.33 -17.50 -6.01
CA VAL A 99 11.68 -18.39 -5.04
C VAL A 99 10.17 -18.32 -5.20
N GLN A 100 9.49 -19.41 -4.84
CA GLN A 100 8.06 -19.45 -4.80
C GLN A 100 7.60 -19.11 -3.37
N ILE A 101 6.77 -18.09 -3.27
CA ILE A 101 6.08 -17.69 -2.05
C ILE A 101 4.59 -17.72 -2.36
N SER A 102 3.83 -18.49 -1.57
CA SER A 102 2.40 -18.63 -1.77
C SER A 102 1.65 -17.42 -1.27
N VAL A 103 2.00 -16.93 -0.07
CA VAL A 103 1.30 -15.82 0.56
C VAL A 103 2.18 -15.06 1.55
N LEU A 104 1.94 -13.77 1.62
CA LEU A 104 2.39 -12.88 2.70
C LEU A 104 1.16 -12.43 3.48
N THR A 105 1.26 -12.45 4.80
CA THR A 105 0.18 -11.96 5.67
C THR A 105 0.72 -11.03 6.74
N GLY A 106 -0.10 -10.07 7.14
CA GLY A 106 0.26 -9.12 8.19
C GLY A 106 -0.93 -8.33 8.72
N SER A 107 -0.66 -7.59 9.78
CA SER A 107 -1.52 -6.52 10.29
C SER A 107 -1.02 -5.19 9.74
N VAL A 108 -1.93 -4.34 9.27
CA VAL A 108 -1.56 -3.04 8.68
C VAL A 108 -0.76 -2.21 9.69
N PHE A 109 -1.25 -2.10 10.93
CA PHE A 109 -0.61 -1.27 11.95
C PHE A 109 0.76 -1.80 12.37
N GLU A 110 0.89 -3.11 12.55
CA GLU A 110 2.18 -3.72 12.88
C GLU A 110 3.17 -3.56 11.72
N THR A 111 2.74 -3.85 10.49
CA THR A 111 3.61 -3.74 9.31
C THR A 111 4.08 -2.32 9.07
N LEU A 112 3.22 -1.31 9.24
CA LEU A 112 3.63 0.10 9.14
C LEU A 112 4.70 0.46 10.18
N GLY A 113 4.61 -0.08 11.39
CA GLY A 113 5.62 0.10 12.45
C GLY A 113 6.95 -0.63 12.19
N LEU A 114 6.95 -1.62 11.29
CA LEU A 114 8.12 -2.42 10.92
C LEU A 114 8.83 -1.93 9.65
N ILE A 115 8.33 -0.86 9.02
CA ILE A 115 9.00 -0.23 7.89
C ILE A 115 10.24 0.51 8.38
N ASP A 116 11.41 0.11 7.89
CA ASP A 116 12.70 0.67 8.29
C ASP A 116 13.57 1.15 7.12
N GLY A 117 13.04 1.12 5.89
CA GLY A 117 13.71 1.65 4.71
C GLY A 117 12.77 1.86 3.53
N LEU A 118 13.00 2.94 2.78
CA LEU A 118 12.25 3.31 1.59
C LEU A 118 13.21 3.75 0.49
N THR A 119 12.96 3.31 -0.76
CA THR A 119 13.71 3.85 -1.89
C THR A 119 13.20 5.24 -2.28
N ARG A 120 14.03 5.95 -3.04
CA ARG A 120 13.72 7.30 -3.54
C ARG A 120 12.64 7.27 -4.63
N ASP A 121 12.74 6.32 -5.54
CA ASP A 121 11.88 6.26 -6.72
C ASP A 121 10.49 5.72 -6.37
N VAL A 122 9.47 6.48 -6.72
CA VAL A 122 8.06 6.13 -6.53
C VAL A 122 7.46 5.64 -7.83
N HIS A 123 6.86 4.46 -7.80
CA HIS A 123 6.15 3.87 -8.92
C HIS A 123 4.64 3.86 -8.65
N LEU A 124 3.88 4.49 -9.55
CA LEU A 124 2.43 4.54 -9.45
C LEU A 124 1.79 3.64 -10.50
N LEU A 125 0.78 2.91 -10.07
CA LEU A 125 -0.02 2.03 -10.91
C LEU A 125 -1.47 2.53 -10.91
N SER A 126 -2.10 2.49 -12.10
CA SER A 126 -3.53 2.77 -12.24
C SER A 126 -4.29 1.47 -12.44
N PHE A 127 -5.32 1.27 -11.64
CA PHE A 127 -6.17 0.09 -11.70
C PHE A 127 -7.48 0.46 -12.41
N VAL A 128 -7.47 0.37 -13.75
CA VAL A 128 -8.59 0.82 -14.60
C VAL A 128 -9.62 -0.28 -14.90
N THR A 129 -9.23 -1.54 -14.82
CA THR A 129 -10.11 -2.70 -15.12
C THR A 129 -10.60 -3.44 -13.87
N GLY A 130 -10.35 -2.91 -12.73
CA GLY A 130 -10.76 -3.38 -11.42
C GLY A 130 -10.85 -2.20 -10.50
N GLY A 131 -10.67 -2.40 -9.23
CA GLY A 131 -10.59 -1.26 -8.34
C GLY A 131 -10.99 -1.56 -6.91
N CYS A 132 -11.19 -0.49 -6.18
CA CYS A 132 -11.61 -0.53 -4.79
C CYS A 132 -13.11 -0.80 -4.67
N GLY A 133 -13.49 -1.68 -3.77
CA GLY A 133 -14.88 -1.93 -3.37
C GLY A 133 -15.19 -1.31 -2.01
N LYS A 134 -16.38 -0.74 -1.87
CA LYS A 134 -16.90 -0.28 -0.59
C LYS A 134 -18.44 -0.27 -0.63
N MET A 135 -19.05 -0.95 0.32
CA MET A 135 -20.50 -1.18 0.33
C MET A 135 -20.94 -1.83 -0.99
N GLU A 136 -22.04 -1.41 -1.59
CA GLU A 136 -22.55 -1.89 -2.88
C GLU A 136 -21.77 -1.36 -4.10
N GLN A 137 -20.86 -0.43 -3.89
CA GLN A 137 -20.09 0.20 -4.96
C GLN A 137 -18.76 -0.51 -5.19
N MET A 138 -18.74 -1.50 -6.06
CA MET A 138 -17.57 -2.29 -6.40
C MET A 138 -16.87 -1.78 -7.68
N ASN A 139 -15.60 -2.12 -7.83
CA ASN A 139 -14.79 -1.84 -9.01
C ASN A 139 -14.60 -0.35 -9.35
N LEU A 140 -14.54 0.53 -8.34
CA LEU A 140 -14.17 1.93 -8.60
C LEU A 140 -12.69 2.03 -8.96
N PRO A 141 -12.32 2.57 -10.14
CA PRO A 141 -10.92 2.75 -10.53
C PRO A 141 -10.15 3.59 -9.52
N VAL A 142 -8.98 3.11 -9.13
CA VAL A 142 -8.06 3.78 -8.18
C VAL A 142 -6.62 3.65 -8.66
N GLY A 143 -5.76 4.56 -8.21
CA GLY A 143 -4.32 4.44 -8.29
C GLY A 143 -3.72 4.01 -6.96
N PHE A 144 -2.60 3.34 -7.01
CA PHE A 144 -1.81 3.00 -5.83
C PHE A 144 -0.34 2.86 -6.19
N GLY A 145 0.52 2.89 -5.21
CA GLY A 145 1.94 2.69 -5.44
C GLY A 145 2.82 3.11 -4.28
N GLY A 146 4.07 3.35 -4.58
CA GLY A 146 5.09 3.74 -3.63
C GLY A 146 6.49 3.42 -4.13
N PRO A 147 7.49 3.64 -3.27
CA PRO A 147 8.85 3.15 -3.45
C PRO A 147 8.94 1.65 -3.16
N TYR A 148 10.11 1.06 -3.34
CA TYR A 148 10.40 -0.20 -2.66
C TYR A 148 10.49 0.04 -1.15
N VAL A 149 9.84 -0.84 -0.40
CA VAL A 149 9.67 -0.73 1.05
C VAL A 149 10.36 -1.91 1.72
N ARG A 150 11.27 -1.64 2.67
CA ARG A 150 11.83 -2.68 3.52
C ARG A 150 11.00 -2.79 4.79
N VAL A 151 10.53 -4.00 5.05
CA VAL A 151 9.81 -4.37 6.27
C VAL A 151 10.68 -5.36 7.03
N SER A 152 11.02 -5.07 8.28
CA SER A 152 11.96 -5.87 9.06
C SER A 152 11.48 -7.29 9.38
N SER A 153 10.16 -7.51 9.41
CA SER A 153 9.54 -8.82 9.64
C SER A 153 8.16 -8.92 9.03
N MET A 154 7.84 -10.08 8.45
CA MET A 154 6.51 -10.38 7.91
C MET A 154 6.29 -11.91 7.88
N ASN A 155 5.05 -12.34 7.99
CA ASN A 155 4.71 -13.76 7.84
C ASN A 155 4.75 -14.15 6.36
N VAL A 156 5.54 -15.17 6.04
CA VAL A 156 5.79 -15.67 4.68
C VAL A 156 5.48 -17.18 4.65
N GLN A 157 4.69 -17.63 3.68
CA GLN A 157 4.34 -19.04 3.45
C GLN A 157 4.54 -19.44 1.99
#